data_7fa1ac27aa5cb96d5636097eb4549ac2
#
_entry.id   7fa1ac27aa5cb96d5636097eb4549ac2
#
_cell.length_a   1.000
_cell.length_b   1.000
_cell.length_c   1.000
_cell.angle_alpha   90.00
_cell.angle_beta   90.00
_cell.angle_gamma   90.00
#
_symmetry.space_group_name_H-M   'P 1'
#
loop_
_entity.id
_entity.type
_entity.pdbx_description
1 polymer ?
#
loop_
_entity_poly.entity_id
_entity_poly.type
_entity_poly.pdbx_seq_one_letter_code
_entity_poly.pdbx_strand_id
1 'polypeptide(L)'
;MKRVTIPSGTTLAIRLVDGIDSETSQPGQTFKATLDSPLSVDGDIALPAGYDVQGHIVDVKSAGKFAGKSEVVLQLDRILVGGKSYSIQTDQYRREGSSRGKNTAEKVGAGAAIGAIIGGIAGGGKGAAIGAAAGGGLGGGVQAATKSQQIKLPSETVLNFSLQSSLTVAATNDGPNSRRHKLDTPAPAPAETPAPPSSQENLGPQ
;
A
#
# COMPACT_ATOMS: atom_id res chain seq x y z
N MET A 1 -4.84 24.71 22.39
CA MET A 1 -4.32 23.68 21.49
C MET A 1 -2.94 24.10 21.03
N LYS A 2 -1.91 23.29 21.31
CA LYS A 2 -0.53 23.55 20.86
C LYS A 2 -0.46 23.35 19.34
N ARG A 3 0.04 24.33 18.62
CA ARG A 3 0.31 24.18 17.17
C ARG A 3 1.70 23.59 17.02
N VAL A 4 1.83 22.59 16.15
CA VAL A 4 3.12 21.99 15.80
C VAL A 4 3.30 22.12 14.32
N THR A 5 4.50 22.52 13.91
CA THR A 5 4.88 22.60 12.50
C THR A 5 5.73 21.39 12.15
N ILE A 6 5.23 20.59 11.24
CA ILE A 6 5.93 19.45 10.67
C ILE A 6 6.79 19.98 9.51
N PRO A 7 8.11 19.81 9.53
CA PRO A 7 8.99 20.38 8.52
C PRO A 7 8.83 19.67 7.16
N SER A 8 9.21 20.39 6.10
CA SER A 8 9.39 19.78 4.76
C SER A 8 10.44 18.67 4.83
N GLY A 9 10.33 17.66 3.97
CA GLY A 9 11.19 16.47 3.98
C GLY A 9 10.72 15.38 4.96
N THR A 10 9.72 15.65 5.81
CA THR A 10 9.16 14.62 6.68
C THR A 10 8.46 13.54 5.84
N THR A 11 8.78 12.28 6.13
CA THR A 11 8.13 11.13 5.46
C THR A 11 6.76 10.85 6.08
N LEU A 12 5.75 10.78 5.23
CA LEU A 12 4.41 10.33 5.56
C LEU A 12 4.22 8.90 5.04
N ALA A 13 4.11 7.94 5.95
CA ALA A 13 3.67 6.60 5.61
C ALA A 13 2.13 6.57 5.65
N ILE A 14 1.51 6.24 4.51
CA ILE A 14 0.06 6.11 4.40
C ILE A 14 -0.33 4.70 4.00
N ARG A 15 -1.50 4.27 4.41
CA ARG A 15 -2.11 3.00 4.07
C ARG A 15 -3.32 3.24 3.18
N LEU A 16 -3.35 2.64 2.01
CA LEU A 16 -4.46 2.77 1.07
C LEU A 16 -5.74 2.17 1.65
N VAL A 17 -6.84 2.90 1.55
CA VAL A 17 -8.20 2.38 1.81
C VAL A 17 -8.79 1.85 0.51
N ASP A 18 -8.66 2.61 -0.57
CA ASP A 18 -9.12 2.22 -1.90
C ASP A 18 -7.97 1.55 -2.67
N GLY A 19 -8.26 0.43 -3.33
CA GLY A 19 -7.29 -0.20 -4.25
C GLY A 19 -7.14 0.61 -5.53
N ILE A 20 -5.92 0.66 -6.07
CA ILE A 20 -5.60 1.37 -7.32
C ILE A 20 -5.12 0.34 -8.35
N ASP A 21 -5.74 0.32 -9.53
CA ASP A 21 -5.40 -0.58 -10.64
C ASP A 21 -5.15 0.24 -11.89
N SER A 22 -3.97 0.08 -12.49
CA SER A 22 -3.58 0.79 -13.73
C SER A 22 -4.47 0.48 -14.93
N GLU A 23 -5.30 -0.55 -14.88
CA GLU A 23 -6.23 -0.91 -15.94
C GLU A 23 -7.55 -0.14 -15.86
N THR A 24 -8.01 0.16 -14.66
CA THR A 24 -9.35 0.74 -14.41
C THR A 24 -9.31 2.16 -13.89
N SER A 25 -8.22 2.56 -13.24
CA SER A 25 -8.07 3.90 -12.68
C SER A 25 -7.76 4.94 -13.75
N GLN A 26 -8.12 6.20 -13.48
CA GLN A 26 -7.96 7.32 -14.41
C GLN A 26 -7.14 8.45 -13.78
N PRO A 27 -6.39 9.23 -14.59
CA PRO A 27 -5.75 10.46 -14.12
C PRO A 27 -6.79 11.43 -13.53
N GLY A 28 -6.45 12.09 -12.43
CA GLY A 28 -7.35 12.97 -11.70
C GLY A 28 -8.31 12.27 -10.73
N GLN A 29 -8.41 10.95 -10.76
CA GLN A 29 -9.20 10.19 -9.80
C GLN A 29 -8.63 10.33 -8.39
N THR A 30 -9.50 10.66 -7.42
CA THR A 30 -9.12 10.74 -6.01
C THR A 30 -9.14 9.36 -5.35
N PHE A 31 -8.25 9.16 -4.38
CA PHE A 31 -8.21 7.96 -3.54
C PHE A 31 -8.14 8.34 -2.07
N LYS A 32 -8.59 7.43 -1.22
CA LYS A 32 -8.55 7.56 0.22
C LYS A 32 -7.44 6.69 0.81
N ALA A 33 -6.81 7.21 1.83
CA ALA A 33 -5.80 6.52 2.61
C ALA A 33 -5.90 6.94 4.07
N THR A 34 -5.19 6.27 4.95
CA THR A 34 -5.02 6.64 6.36
C THR A 34 -3.54 6.78 6.67
N LEU A 35 -3.21 7.65 7.60
CA LEU A 35 -1.85 7.77 8.12
C LEU A 35 -1.47 6.47 8.83
N ASP A 36 -0.49 5.73 8.31
CA ASP A 36 -0.08 4.42 8.84
C ASP A 36 0.78 4.54 10.10
N SER A 37 1.65 5.54 10.12
CA SER A 37 2.59 5.78 11.22
C SER A 37 2.41 7.17 11.81
N PRO A 38 2.60 7.36 13.13
CA PRO A 38 2.53 8.68 13.73
C PRO A 38 3.62 9.60 13.17
N LEU A 39 3.28 10.86 12.98
CA LEU A 39 4.24 11.90 12.64
C LEU A 39 4.80 12.53 13.93
N SER A 40 6.10 12.46 14.09
CA SER A 40 6.81 13.02 15.24
C SER A 40 7.68 14.19 14.81
N VAL A 41 7.76 15.21 15.68
CA VAL A 41 8.65 16.37 15.51
C VAL A 41 9.38 16.56 16.85
N ASP A 42 10.70 16.64 16.80
CA ASP A 42 11.56 16.80 17.99
C ASP A 42 11.32 15.76 19.10
N GLY A 43 10.91 14.53 18.71
CA GLY A 43 10.61 13.44 19.63
C GLY A 43 9.17 13.41 20.17
N ASP A 44 8.40 14.47 19.94
CA ASP A 44 6.99 14.53 20.32
C ASP A 44 6.08 14.09 19.17
N ILE A 45 5.01 13.35 19.46
CA ILE A 45 4.00 12.98 18.47
C ILE A 45 3.17 14.22 18.12
N ALA A 46 3.34 14.70 16.89
CA ALA A 46 2.55 15.79 16.34
C ALA A 46 1.17 15.31 15.86
N LEU A 47 1.14 14.16 15.17
CA LEU A 47 -0.08 13.51 14.69
C LEU A 47 0.02 11.99 14.92
N PRO A 48 -0.91 11.38 15.68
CA PRO A 48 -1.04 9.93 15.75
C PRO A 48 -1.40 9.29 14.42
N ALA A 49 -1.17 8.00 14.28
CA ALA A 49 -1.63 7.23 13.14
C ALA A 49 -3.18 7.18 13.05
N GLY A 50 -3.71 6.83 11.87
CA GLY A 50 -5.13 6.60 11.65
C GLY A 50 -5.93 7.82 11.17
N TYR A 51 -5.30 8.97 10.93
CA TYR A 51 -5.97 10.11 10.31
C TYR A 51 -6.20 9.89 8.82
N ASP A 52 -7.37 10.34 8.34
CA ASP A 52 -7.73 10.26 6.93
C ASP A 52 -6.84 11.16 6.07
N VAL A 53 -6.34 10.60 4.99
CA VAL A 53 -5.54 11.27 3.97
C VAL A 53 -6.23 11.08 2.63
N GLN A 54 -6.24 12.13 1.82
CA GLN A 54 -6.75 12.07 0.46
C GLN A 54 -5.68 12.50 -0.50
N GLY A 55 -5.58 11.77 -1.60
CA GLY A 55 -4.72 12.08 -2.73
C GLY A 55 -5.42 11.88 -4.05
N HIS A 56 -4.72 12.12 -5.13
CA HIS A 56 -5.19 11.88 -6.49
C HIS A 56 -4.16 11.14 -7.33
N ILE A 57 -4.63 10.52 -8.40
CA ILE A 57 -3.80 9.88 -9.40
C ILE A 57 -3.35 10.97 -10.37
N VAL A 58 -2.04 11.24 -10.41
CA VAL A 58 -1.45 12.25 -11.31
C VAL A 58 -1.39 11.72 -12.74
N ASP A 59 -0.93 10.48 -12.90
CA ASP A 59 -0.85 9.81 -14.20
C ASP A 59 -1.02 8.30 -14.02
N VAL A 60 -1.61 7.66 -15.01
CA VAL A 60 -1.76 6.22 -15.06
C VAL A 60 -1.69 5.73 -16.49
N LYS A 61 -0.88 4.70 -16.73
CA LYS A 61 -0.73 4.05 -18.02
C LYS A 61 -0.91 2.55 -17.86
N SER A 62 -1.77 1.97 -18.69
CA SER A 62 -1.90 0.53 -18.82
C SER A 62 -0.80 -0.04 -19.71
N ALA A 63 -0.29 -1.22 -19.39
CA ALA A 63 0.58 -1.94 -20.29
C ALA A 63 -0.21 -2.39 -21.54
N GLY A 64 0.29 -2.07 -22.73
CA GLY A 64 -0.29 -2.51 -24.00
C GLY A 64 -0.23 -4.04 -24.17
N LYS A 65 -0.98 -4.58 -25.16
CA LYS A 65 -1.06 -6.04 -25.39
C LYS A 65 0.30 -6.68 -25.74
N PHE A 66 1.15 -5.99 -26.49
CA PHE A 66 2.42 -6.54 -26.99
C PHE A 66 3.65 -5.76 -26.52
N ALA A 67 3.51 -4.48 -26.20
CA ALA A 67 4.59 -3.61 -25.76
C ALA A 67 4.04 -2.54 -24.82
N GLY A 68 4.94 -1.88 -24.08
CA GLY A 68 4.63 -0.81 -23.16
C GLY A 68 4.84 -1.23 -21.69
N LYS A 69 4.91 -0.23 -20.83
CA LYS A 69 4.97 -0.38 -19.37
C LYS A 69 3.70 0.19 -18.78
N SER A 70 3.19 -0.46 -17.77
CA SER A 70 2.22 0.19 -16.89
C SER A 70 2.94 1.18 -15.99
N GLU A 71 2.28 2.28 -15.67
CA GLU A 71 2.79 3.31 -14.78
C GLU A 71 1.64 3.85 -13.93
N VAL A 72 1.90 4.10 -12.66
CA VAL A 72 0.98 4.77 -11.74
C VAL A 72 1.76 5.82 -11.00
N VAL A 73 1.27 7.07 -11.03
CA VAL A 73 1.83 8.21 -10.32
C VAL A 73 0.77 8.78 -9.39
N LEU A 74 1.10 8.85 -8.10
CA LEU A 74 0.19 9.29 -7.04
C LEU A 74 0.76 10.49 -6.31
N GLN A 75 -0.12 11.36 -5.81
CA GLN A 75 0.23 12.51 -4.97
C GLN A 75 -0.82 12.69 -3.88
N LEU A 76 -0.40 13.17 -2.71
CA LEU A 76 -1.31 13.49 -1.62
C LEU A 76 -1.68 14.98 -1.66
N ASP A 77 -2.95 15.29 -1.36
CA ASP A 77 -3.50 16.64 -1.43
C ASP A 77 -3.84 17.21 -0.07
N ARG A 78 -4.39 16.38 0.83
CA ARG A 78 -4.87 16.84 2.12
C ARG A 78 -4.86 15.75 3.18
N ILE A 79 -4.77 16.20 4.44
CA ILE A 79 -4.96 15.36 5.63
C ILE A 79 -6.08 15.95 6.48
N LEU A 80 -6.94 15.11 7.03
CA LEU A 80 -8.05 15.51 7.89
C LEU A 80 -7.66 15.26 9.34
N VAL A 81 -7.59 16.32 10.14
CA VAL A 81 -7.22 16.24 11.56
C VAL A 81 -8.29 16.92 12.39
N GLY A 82 -8.93 16.18 13.29
CA GLY A 82 -9.96 16.72 14.18
C GLY A 82 -11.12 17.40 13.44
N GLY A 83 -11.52 16.88 12.27
CA GLY A 83 -12.59 17.44 11.43
C GLY A 83 -12.17 18.65 10.58
N LYS A 84 -10.89 19.05 10.62
CA LYS A 84 -10.33 20.11 9.77
C LYS A 84 -9.48 19.51 8.67
N SER A 85 -9.64 20.04 7.46
CA SER A 85 -8.83 19.67 6.29
C SER A 85 -7.62 20.59 6.20
N TYR A 86 -6.43 20.00 6.13
CA TYR A 86 -5.17 20.68 5.90
C TYR A 86 -4.63 20.30 4.54
N SER A 87 -4.41 21.25 3.66
CA SER A 87 -3.73 21.01 2.39
C SER A 87 -2.28 20.67 2.63
N ILE A 88 -1.80 19.63 1.95
CA ILE A 88 -0.41 19.19 1.98
C ILE A 88 0.14 19.14 0.56
N GLN A 89 1.43 19.34 0.42
CA GLN A 89 2.15 19.14 -0.83
C GLN A 89 3.20 18.05 -0.58
N THR A 90 3.13 16.99 -1.34
CA THR A 90 4.07 15.88 -1.26
C THR A 90 4.79 15.69 -2.59
N ASP A 91 5.88 14.93 -2.55
CA ASP A 91 6.45 14.34 -3.74
C ASP A 91 5.45 13.38 -4.40
N GLN A 92 5.81 12.91 -5.57
CA GLN A 92 5.02 11.96 -6.34
C GLN A 92 5.55 10.55 -6.09
N TYR A 93 4.68 9.65 -5.62
CA TYR A 93 4.95 8.23 -5.64
C TYR A 93 4.78 7.70 -7.06
N ARG A 94 5.84 7.13 -7.61
CA ARG A 94 5.83 6.55 -8.96
C ARG A 94 6.11 5.06 -8.90
N ARG A 95 5.29 4.27 -9.55
CA ARG A 95 5.50 2.84 -9.74
C ARG A 95 5.38 2.48 -11.22
N GLU A 96 6.38 1.79 -11.73
CA GLU A 96 6.40 1.25 -13.09
C GLU A 96 6.28 -0.27 -13.05
N GLY A 97 5.50 -0.82 -13.96
CA GLY A 97 5.43 -2.25 -14.22
C GLY A 97 6.51 -2.69 -15.23
N SER A 98 6.72 -4.00 -15.34
CA SER A 98 7.67 -4.55 -16.29
C SER A 98 7.22 -4.33 -17.74
N SER A 99 8.16 -3.99 -18.62
CA SER A 99 7.89 -3.84 -20.05
C SER A 99 7.61 -5.21 -20.69
N ARG A 100 6.49 -5.34 -21.39
CA ARG A 100 6.19 -6.55 -22.16
C ARG A 100 7.19 -6.84 -23.25
N GLY A 101 7.60 -5.82 -23.98
CA GLY A 101 8.57 -5.99 -25.07
C GLY A 101 9.88 -6.60 -24.59
N LYS A 102 10.39 -6.19 -23.43
CA LYS A 102 11.61 -6.73 -22.83
C LYS A 102 11.43 -8.20 -22.42
N ASN A 103 10.35 -8.50 -21.70
CA ASN A 103 10.02 -9.86 -21.28
C ASN A 103 9.74 -10.79 -22.47
N THR A 104 9.12 -10.29 -23.55
CA THR A 104 8.88 -11.03 -24.78
C THR A 104 10.20 -11.35 -25.47
N ALA A 105 11.08 -10.37 -25.61
CA ALA A 105 12.39 -10.57 -26.22
C ALA A 105 13.24 -11.61 -25.47
N GLU A 106 13.25 -11.56 -24.14
CA GLU A 106 13.95 -12.55 -23.30
C GLU A 106 13.37 -13.97 -23.47
N LYS A 107 12.05 -14.13 -23.46
CA LYS A 107 11.40 -15.44 -23.60
C LYS A 107 11.53 -16.02 -25.02
N VAL A 108 11.37 -15.18 -26.04
CA VAL A 108 11.55 -15.59 -27.43
C VAL A 108 13.02 -15.92 -27.68
N GLY A 109 13.96 -15.11 -27.19
CA GLY A 109 15.39 -15.37 -27.29
C GLY A 109 15.80 -16.67 -26.61
N ALA A 110 15.32 -16.92 -25.39
CA ALA A 110 15.60 -18.17 -24.66
C ALA A 110 15.01 -19.38 -25.37
N GLY A 111 13.76 -19.31 -25.84
CA GLY A 111 13.11 -20.39 -26.59
C GLY A 111 13.83 -20.70 -27.90
N ALA A 112 14.25 -19.68 -28.64
CA ALA A 112 15.01 -19.82 -29.86
C ALA A 112 16.39 -20.47 -29.60
N ALA A 113 17.09 -20.08 -28.56
CA ALA A 113 18.38 -20.65 -28.21
C ALA A 113 18.28 -22.16 -27.84
N ILE A 114 17.29 -22.52 -27.00
CA ILE A 114 17.04 -23.91 -26.61
C ILE A 114 16.65 -24.74 -27.85
N GLY A 115 15.73 -24.23 -28.70
CA GLY A 115 15.30 -24.88 -29.91
C GLY A 115 16.45 -25.06 -30.92
N ALA A 116 17.34 -24.08 -31.05
CA ALA A 116 18.53 -24.17 -31.90
C ALA A 116 19.50 -25.27 -31.45
N ILE A 117 19.73 -25.42 -30.15
CA ILE A 117 20.60 -26.46 -29.59
C ILE A 117 20.02 -27.84 -29.87
N ILE A 118 18.73 -28.07 -29.58
CA ILE A 118 18.07 -29.35 -29.79
C ILE A 118 18.01 -29.68 -31.31
N GLY A 119 17.63 -28.71 -32.12
CA GLY A 119 17.57 -28.87 -33.57
C GLY A 119 18.95 -29.07 -34.19
N GLY A 120 20.00 -28.43 -33.67
CA GLY A 120 21.39 -28.56 -34.13
C GLY A 120 21.94 -29.96 -33.89
N ILE A 121 21.63 -30.58 -32.76
CA ILE A 121 22.05 -31.97 -32.46
C ILE A 121 21.36 -32.98 -33.38
N ALA A 122 20.07 -32.78 -33.70
CA ALA A 122 19.27 -33.69 -34.49
C ALA A 122 19.45 -33.52 -36.01
N GLY A 123 19.71 -32.31 -36.50
CA GLY A 123 19.67 -31.98 -37.94
C GLY A 123 20.76 -31.01 -38.42
N GLY A 124 21.82 -30.80 -37.62
CA GLY A 124 22.91 -29.88 -37.95
C GLY A 124 22.44 -28.43 -38.14
N GLY A 125 23.09 -27.68 -39.00
CA GLY A 125 22.79 -26.25 -39.18
C GLY A 125 21.36 -25.97 -39.66
N LYS A 126 20.77 -26.82 -40.48
CA LYS A 126 19.38 -26.70 -40.93
C LYS A 126 18.40 -27.00 -39.81
N GLY A 127 18.70 -28.01 -38.98
CA GLY A 127 17.90 -28.34 -37.79
C GLY A 127 17.94 -27.25 -36.74
N ALA A 128 19.10 -26.60 -36.55
CA ALA A 128 19.25 -25.47 -35.63
C ALA A 128 18.36 -24.28 -36.05
N ALA A 129 18.32 -23.97 -37.35
CA ALA A 129 17.48 -22.87 -37.86
C ALA A 129 15.98 -23.16 -37.67
N ILE A 130 15.54 -24.40 -37.98
CA ILE A 130 14.15 -24.81 -37.78
C ILE A 130 13.79 -24.85 -36.27
N GLY A 131 14.69 -25.36 -35.42
CA GLY A 131 14.49 -25.42 -34.01
C GLY A 131 14.44 -24.03 -33.35
N ALA A 132 15.27 -23.09 -33.82
CA ALA A 132 15.22 -21.70 -33.36
C ALA A 132 13.89 -21.01 -33.72
N ALA A 133 13.41 -21.24 -34.97
CA ALA A 133 12.12 -20.69 -35.42
C ALA A 133 10.95 -21.28 -34.61
N ALA A 134 10.92 -22.60 -34.39
CA ALA A 134 9.89 -23.26 -33.61
C ALA A 134 9.91 -22.83 -32.12
N GLY A 135 11.12 -22.83 -31.52
CA GLY A 135 11.29 -22.43 -30.13
C GLY A 135 10.95 -20.96 -29.87
N GLY A 136 11.36 -20.07 -30.80
CA GLY A 136 11.00 -18.65 -30.75
C GLY A 136 9.50 -18.43 -30.97
N GLY A 137 8.88 -19.16 -31.87
CA GLY A 137 7.44 -19.09 -32.13
C GLY A 137 6.61 -19.52 -30.92
N LEU A 138 7.00 -20.63 -30.27
CA LEU A 138 6.31 -21.09 -29.06
C LEU A 138 6.45 -20.08 -27.91
N GLY A 139 7.65 -19.49 -27.71
CA GLY A 139 7.89 -18.45 -26.71
C GLY A 139 6.99 -17.22 -26.94
N GLY A 140 6.82 -16.78 -28.19
CA GLY A 140 5.93 -15.69 -28.56
C GLY A 140 4.46 -16.00 -28.30
N GLY A 141 4.02 -17.24 -28.64
CA GLY A 141 2.64 -17.67 -28.40
C GLY A 141 2.26 -17.68 -26.90
N VAL A 142 3.15 -18.21 -26.08
CA VAL A 142 2.94 -18.20 -24.61
C VAL A 142 2.84 -16.79 -24.06
N GLN A 143 3.66 -15.86 -24.60
CA GLN A 143 3.62 -14.47 -24.17
C GLN A 143 2.34 -13.76 -24.57
N ALA A 144 1.80 -14.05 -25.76
CA ALA A 144 0.53 -13.47 -26.20
C ALA A 144 -0.65 -13.92 -25.35
N ALA A 145 -0.60 -15.14 -24.81
CA ALA A 145 -1.61 -15.66 -23.89
C ALA A 145 -1.45 -15.15 -22.45
N THR A 146 -0.29 -14.57 -22.09
CA THR A 146 -0.04 -14.07 -20.74
C THR A 146 -0.66 -12.67 -20.57
N LYS A 147 -1.45 -12.46 -19.51
CA LYS A 147 -2.03 -11.14 -19.18
C LYS A 147 -0.94 -10.09 -18.98
N SER A 148 -1.22 -8.85 -19.40
CA SER A 148 -0.34 -7.69 -19.14
C SER A 148 0.05 -7.62 -17.68
N GLN A 149 1.29 -7.24 -17.42
CA GLN A 149 1.69 -6.89 -16.05
C GLN A 149 1.13 -5.51 -15.71
N GLN A 150 -0.12 -5.50 -15.28
CA GLN A 150 -0.77 -4.31 -14.74
C GLN A 150 -0.24 -4.06 -13.32
N ILE A 151 -0.20 -2.78 -12.94
CA ILE A 151 0.10 -2.40 -11.57
C ILE A 151 -1.20 -2.48 -10.79
N LYS A 152 -1.20 -3.31 -9.75
CA LYS A 152 -2.26 -3.37 -8.76
C LYS A 152 -1.67 -2.98 -7.40
N LEU A 153 -2.22 -1.94 -6.82
CA LEU A 153 -1.99 -1.54 -5.45
C LEU A 153 -3.28 -1.89 -4.69
N PRO A 154 -3.33 -3.04 -4.00
CA PRO A 154 -4.51 -3.40 -3.22
C PRO A 154 -4.71 -2.43 -2.06
N SER A 155 -5.92 -2.41 -1.50
CA SER A 155 -6.18 -1.81 -0.19
C SER A 155 -5.17 -2.37 0.83
N GLU A 156 -4.91 -1.63 1.89
CA GLU A 156 -3.91 -1.94 2.93
C GLU A 156 -2.44 -1.82 2.48
N THR A 157 -2.16 -1.44 1.22
CA THR A 157 -0.79 -1.18 0.77
C THR A 157 -0.25 0.08 1.45
N VAL A 158 0.92 -0.04 2.07
CA VAL A 158 1.62 1.11 2.68
C VAL A 158 2.50 1.78 1.64
N LEU A 159 2.35 3.10 1.52
CA LEU A 159 3.11 3.96 0.61
C LEU A 159 3.77 5.09 1.40
N ASN A 160 4.98 5.47 1.00
CA ASN A 160 5.72 6.56 1.62
C ASN A 160 5.75 7.77 0.68
N PHE A 161 5.45 8.93 1.24
CA PHE A 161 5.53 10.24 0.58
C PHE A 161 6.38 11.17 1.42
N SER A 162 7.00 12.14 0.78
CA SER A 162 7.79 13.18 1.44
C SER A 162 7.09 14.53 1.33
N LEU A 163 6.93 15.23 2.46
CA LEU A 163 6.39 16.60 2.46
C LEU A 163 7.32 17.54 1.69
N GLN A 164 6.78 18.28 0.73
CA GLN A 164 7.52 19.31 -0.01
C GLN A 164 7.45 20.68 0.68
N SER A 165 6.42 20.91 1.48
CA SER A 165 6.26 22.14 2.25
C SER A 165 5.91 21.82 3.70
N SER A 166 6.28 22.72 4.64
CA SER A 166 5.94 22.55 6.06
C SER A 166 4.44 22.56 6.29
N LEU A 167 3.98 21.72 7.21
CA LEU A 167 2.58 21.60 7.59
C LEU A 167 2.39 21.99 9.04
N THR A 168 1.58 23.03 9.29
CA THR A 168 1.23 23.45 10.67
C THR A 168 -0.14 22.91 11.04
N VAL A 169 -0.19 22.04 12.03
CA VAL A 169 -1.42 21.43 12.54
C VAL A 169 -1.60 21.72 14.03
N ALA A 170 -2.83 21.62 14.50
CA ALA A 170 -3.08 21.57 15.95
C ALA A 170 -2.64 20.19 16.45
N ALA A 171 -1.60 20.15 17.26
CA ALA A 171 -1.13 18.89 17.87
C ALA A 171 -2.26 18.24 18.66
N THR A 172 -2.43 16.94 18.47
CA THR A 172 -3.38 16.15 19.22
C THR A 172 -2.72 14.82 19.56
N ASN A 173 -2.73 14.50 20.85
CA ASN A 173 -2.26 13.19 21.32
C ASN A 173 -3.35 12.13 21.20
N ASP A 174 -4.58 12.56 20.89
CA ASP A 174 -5.72 11.68 20.71
C ASP A 174 -5.86 11.33 19.23
N GLY A 175 -5.52 10.11 18.83
CA GLY A 175 -5.79 9.59 17.50
C GLY A 175 -7.29 9.48 17.23
N PRO A 176 -7.71 9.33 15.97
CA PRO A 176 -9.13 9.24 15.58
C PRO A 176 -9.86 8.08 16.27
N ASN A 177 -9.13 7.06 16.70
CA ASN A 177 -9.66 5.89 17.40
C ASN A 177 -9.52 5.94 18.93
N SER A 178 -8.96 7.00 19.50
CA SER A 178 -8.75 7.11 20.96
C SER A 178 -10.03 7.02 21.77
N ARG A 179 -11.16 7.46 21.21
CA ARG A 179 -12.48 7.35 21.86
C ARG A 179 -13.05 5.93 21.84
N ARG A 180 -12.68 5.08 20.90
CA ARG A 180 -13.10 3.66 20.86
C ARG A 180 -12.44 2.87 21.98
N HIS A 181 -11.17 3.11 22.28
CA HIS A 181 -10.47 2.44 23.38
C HIS A 181 -11.06 2.77 24.77
N LYS A 182 -11.69 3.95 24.94
CA LYS A 182 -12.36 4.31 26.19
C LYS A 182 -13.72 3.61 26.37
N LEU A 183 -14.34 3.14 25.28
CA LEU A 183 -15.61 2.42 25.34
C LEU A 183 -15.43 0.91 25.60
N ASP A 184 -14.25 0.37 25.27
CA ASP A 184 -13.94 -1.06 25.43
C ASP A 184 -13.24 -1.39 26.77
N THR A 185 -12.96 -0.39 27.62
CA THR A 185 -12.48 -0.66 28.97
C THR A 185 -13.69 -1.04 29.84
N PRO A 186 -13.85 -2.32 30.25
CA PRO A 186 -14.90 -2.69 31.19
C PRO A 186 -14.79 -1.83 32.44
N ALA A 187 -15.88 -1.25 32.88
CA ALA A 187 -15.92 -0.56 34.15
C ALA A 187 -15.37 -1.51 35.23
N PRO A 188 -14.48 -1.05 36.12
CA PRO A 188 -14.03 -1.88 37.21
C PRO A 188 -15.26 -2.41 37.96
N ALA A 189 -15.33 -3.75 38.08
CA ALA A 189 -16.42 -4.40 38.81
C ALA A 189 -16.59 -3.71 40.16
N PRO A 190 -17.83 -3.45 40.63
CA PRO A 190 -18.05 -2.89 41.96
C PRO A 190 -17.33 -3.79 42.97
N ALA A 191 -16.50 -3.19 43.81
CA ALA A 191 -15.85 -3.91 44.89
C ALA A 191 -16.93 -4.62 45.71
N GLU A 192 -16.86 -5.98 45.74
CA GLU A 192 -17.70 -6.76 46.61
C GLU A 192 -17.48 -6.27 48.02
N THR A 193 -18.52 -5.70 48.60
CA THR A 193 -18.56 -5.37 50.02
C THR A 193 -18.45 -6.69 50.81
N PRO A 194 -17.44 -6.86 51.66
CA PRO A 194 -17.33 -8.08 52.44
C PRO A 194 -18.59 -8.23 53.30
N ALA A 195 -19.23 -9.39 53.21
CA ALA A 195 -20.40 -9.73 54.01
C ALA A 195 -20.04 -9.65 55.49
N PRO A 196 -20.95 -9.12 56.35
CA PRO A 196 -20.71 -9.06 57.79
C PRO A 196 -20.62 -10.51 58.33
N PRO A 197 -19.75 -10.76 59.35
CA PRO A 197 -19.60 -12.07 59.94
C PRO A 197 -20.92 -12.52 60.58
N SER A 198 -21.38 -13.71 60.19
CA SER A 198 -22.55 -14.37 60.79
C SER A 198 -22.28 -14.62 62.29
N SER A 199 -23.13 -14.01 63.11
CA SER A 199 -23.15 -14.23 64.59
C SER A 199 -23.44 -15.72 64.84
N GLN A 200 -22.46 -16.44 65.37
CA GLN A 200 -22.66 -17.75 65.93
C GLN A 200 -23.47 -17.59 67.20
N GLU A 201 -24.69 -18.05 67.18
CA GLU A 201 -25.55 -18.18 68.33
C GLU A 201 -25.04 -19.30 69.20
N ASN A 202 -24.55 -18.89 70.37
CA ASN A 202 -24.04 -19.78 71.42
C ASN A 202 -25.23 -20.40 72.13
N LEU A 203 -25.59 -21.68 71.87
CA LEU A 203 -26.46 -22.45 72.71
C LEU A 203 -25.64 -23.18 73.78
N GLY A 204 -25.69 -22.66 74.99
CA GLY A 204 -25.14 -23.30 76.20
C GLY A 204 -26.00 -24.46 76.65
N PRO A 205 -25.43 -25.36 77.47
CA PRO A 205 -26.00 -26.67 77.83
C PRO A 205 -27.04 -26.56 78.96
N GLN A 206 -28.09 -27.35 78.84
CA GLN A 206 -28.81 -27.96 79.97
C GLN A 206 -29.05 -29.43 79.69
#